data_382ad4c741c020bbba4939a004c0323b
#
_entry.id   382ad4c741c020bbba4939a004c0323b
#
_cell.length_a   1.000
_cell.length_b   1.000
_cell.length_c   1.000
_cell.angle_alpha   90.00
_cell.angle_beta   90.00
_cell.angle_gamma   90.00
#
_symmetry.space_group_name_H-M   'P 1'
#
loop_
_entity.id
_entity.type
_entity.pdbx_description
1 polymer ?
#
loop_
_entity_poly.entity_id
_entity_poly.type
_entity_poly.pdbx_seq_one_letter_code
_entity_poly.pdbx_strand_id
1 'polypeptide(L)'
;MGDRHTWTAAPAAAEHARSVLATAWSCAVSAEGGREEFVGAHSVTDDGRVLLRAPEDSALLAAAVCSPRGEPSAVLEFADVAPVPVRNRIRARLWLAGWFVPEDGALSFRTTRAVLRRPGGTLVVDLDELADARPDPLALAEAHLLTHLADAHPDAVERLTRLVEPDSLHGAVRVQPLAVDRHGITLRVERVRGNGDVRLPFHAPADDVSELSERMHALLTQATLAAGCHRPLQRQRTDREG
;
A
#
# COMPACT_ATOMS: atom_id res chain seq x y z
N MET A 1 -19.48 13.19 27.63
CA MET A 1 -18.34 12.23 27.63
C MET A 1 -18.45 11.52 26.29
N GLY A 2 -17.85 12.16 25.27
CA GLY A 2 -18.00 11.77 23.86
C GLY A 2 -17.03 10.64 23.54
N ASP A 3 -17.60 9.55 23.07
CA ASP A 3 -16.90 8.39 22.53
C ASP A 3 -16.04 8.84 21.35
N ARG A 4 -14.73 8.91 21.55
CA ARG A 4 -13.78 9.05 20.45
C ARG A 4 -13.69 7.69 19.79
N HIS A 5 -14.49 7.47 18.76
CA HIS A 5 -14.29 6.38 17.83
C HIS A 5 -12.92 6.59 17.17
N THR A 6 -11.91 5.95 17.73
CA THR A 6 -10.61 5.77 17.07
C THR A 6 -10.84 4.77 15.92
N TRP A 7 -11.16 5.29 14.75
CA TRP A 7 -11.16 4.53 13.51
C TRP A 7 -9.70 4.19 13.19
N THR A 8 -9.28 2.99 13.57
CA THR A 8 -8.01 2.42 13.12
C THR A 8 -8.17 2.00 11.65
N ALA A 9 -8.10 2.97 10.77
CA ALA A 9 -8.37 2.80 9.35
C ALA A 9 -7.11 2.40 8.54
N ALA A 10 -6.20 1.63 9.12
CA ALA A 10 -5.07 1.05 8.40
C ALA A 10 -5.25 -0.47 8.30
N PRO A 11 -4.93 -1.10 7.16
CA PRO A 11 -5.01 -2.55 7.02
C PRO A 11 -4.15 -3.25 8.06
N ALA A 12 -4.59 -4.43 8.53
CA ALA A 12 -3.81 -5.30 9.39
C ALA A 12 -2.47 -5.65 8.73
N ALA A 13 -1.43 -5.90 9.52
CA ALA A 13 -0.10 -6.17 8.98
C ALA A 13 -0.08 -7.39 8.06
N ALA A 14 -0.82 -8.44 8.39
CA ALA A 14 -0.95 -9.65 7.59
C ALA A 14 -1.71 -9.40 6.28
N GLU A 15 -2.84 -8.69 6.31
CA GLU A 15 -3.59 -8.30 5.11
C GLU A 15 -2.73 -7.44 4.16
N HIS A 16 -2.01 -6.46 4.70
CA HIS A 16 -1.09 -5.63 3.90
C HIS A 16 0.05 -6.47 3.30
N ALA A 17 0.67 -7.37 4.07
CA ALA A 17 1.70 -8.27 3.57
C ALA A 17 1.16 -9.17 2.43
N ARG A 18 -0.06 -9.68 2.55
CA ARG A 18 -0.74 -10.47 1.50
C ARG A 18 -1.00 -9.63 0.25
N SER A 19 -1.41 -8.36 0.41
CA SER A 19 -1.61 -7.44 -0.70
C SER A 19 -0.29 -7.15 -1.43
N VAL A 20 0.81 -6.93 -0.69
CA VAL A 20 2.15 -6.78 -1.28
C VAL A 20 2.55 -8.03 -2.08
N LEU A 21 2.35 -9.23 -1.52
CA LEU A 21 2.66 -10.49 -2.21
C LEU A 21 1.82 -10.68 -3.49
N ALA A 22 0.55 -10.28 -3.47
CA ALA A 22 -0.35 -10.42 -4.60
C ALA A 22 -0.06 -9.44 -5.75
N THR A 23 0.53 -8.28 -5.45
CA THR A 23 0.71 -7.19 -6.43
C THR A 23 2.15 -6.95 -6.85
N ALA A 24 3.15 -7.47 -6.09
CA ALA A 24 4.55 -7.29 -6.43
C ALA A 24 4.90 -7.96 -7.75
N TRP A 25 5.52 -7.22 -8.66
CA TRP A 25 5.95 -7.74 -9.96
C TRP A 25 7.31 -8.44 -9.89
N SER A 26 8.14 -8.08 -8.94
CA SER A 26 9.47 -8.67 -8.74
C SER A 26 9.69 -9.11 -7.30
N CYS A 27 10.58 -10.08 -7.15
CA CYS A 27 11.08 -10.58 -5.88
C CYS A 27 12.60 -10.60 -5.92
N ALA A 28 13.26 -9.93 -4.99
CA ALA A 28 14.70 -10.09 -4.80
C ALA A 28 14.97 -11.20 -3.79
N VAL A 29 15.82 -12.14 -4.18
CA VAL A 29 16.22 -13.30 -3.36
C VAL A 29 17.68 -13.14 -2.94
N SER A 30 17.93 -13.14 -1.66
CA SER A 30 19.28 -13.19 -1.09
C SER A 30 19.50 -14.57 -0.47
N ALA A 31 20.44 -15.34 -1.05
CA ALA A 31 20.81 -16.69 -0.61
C ALA A 31 22.34 -16.81 -0.56
N GLU A 32 22.84 -17.99 -0.17
CA GLU A 32 24.25 -18.30 -0.33
C GLU A 32 24.62 -18.22 -1.82
N GLY A 33 25.60 -17.41 -2.16
CA GLY A 33 25.98 -17.14 -3.57
C GLY A 33 25.60 -15.74 -4.05
N GLY A 34 24.76 -14.99 -3.33
CA GLY A 34 24.49 -13.59 -3.66
C GLY A 34 23.02 -13.17 -3.62
N ARG A 35 22.76 -12.09 -4.31
CA ARG A 35 21.39 -11.50 -4.47
C ARG A 35 21.02 -11.50 -5.95
N GLU A 36 19.86 -12.06 -6.24
CA GLU A 36 19.25 -12.05 -7.58
C GLU A 36 17.88 -11.41 -7.53
N GLU A 37 17.45 -10.81 -8.64
CA GLU A 37 16.09 -10.27 -8.79
C GLU A 37 15.33 -11.08 -9.84
N PHE A 38 14.14 -11.54 -9.45
CA PHE A 38 13.26 -12.35 -10.28
C PHE A 38 12.03 -11.53 -10.64
N VAL A 39 11.85 -11.24 -11.93
CA VAL A 39 10.77 -10.44 -12.46
C VAL A 39 9.72 -11.37 -13.09
N GLY A 40 8.48 -11.34 -12.60
CA GLY A 40 7.38 -12.17 -13.10
C GLY A 40 7.58 -13.67 -12.91
N ALA A 41 8.54 -14.09 -12.09
CA ALA A 41 8.91 -15.50 -11.92
C ALA A 41 8.34 -16.12 -10.63
N HIS A 42 7.62 -15.37 -9.82
CA HIS A 42 6.98 -15.87 -8.61
C HIS A 42 5.46 -15.94 -8.73
N SER A 43 4.87 -16.80 -7.94
CA SER A 43 3.43 -16.86 -7.69
C SER A 43 3.19 -17.11 -6.21
N VAL A 44 1.98 -16.80 -5.74
CA VAL A 44 1.61 -16.93 -4.34
C VAL A 44 0.38 -17.82 -4.23
N THR A 45 0.45 -18.81 -3.36
CA THR A 45 -0.67 -19.72 -3.09
C THR A 45 -1.70 -19.07 -2.16
N ASP A 46 -2.87 -19.70 -2.02
CA ASP A 46 -3.95 -19.18 -1.17
C ASP A 46 -3.55 -19.04 0.30
N ASP A 47 -2.66 -19.91 0.79
CA ASP A 47 -2.07 -19.85 2.13
C ASP A 47 -0.85 -18.92 2.26
N GLY A 48 -0.53 -18.14 1.21
CA GLY A 48 0.54 -17.15 1.24
C GLY A 48 1.94 -17.68 0.99
N ARG A 49 2.12 -18.94 0.60
CA ARG A 49 3.42 -19.46 0.22
C ARG A 49 3.87 -18.89 -1.12
N VAL A 50 5.14 -18.57 -1.22
CA VAL A 50 5.76 -18.10 -2.46
C VAL A 50 6.32 -19.30 -3.21
N LEU A 51 5.93 -19.45 -4.47
CA LEU A 51 6.50 -20.36 -5.42
C LEU A 51 7.36 -19.58 -6.40
N LEU A 52 8.61 -19.97 -6.61
CA LEU A 52 9.54 -19.29 -7.50
C LEU A 52 9.99 -20.23 -8.63
N ARG A 53 9.83 -19.80 -9.87
CA ARG A 53 10.42 -20.47 -11.05
C ARG A 53 11.73 -19.79 -11.40
N ALA A 54 12.81 -20.28 -10.82
CA ALA A 54 14.13 -19.76 -11.08
C ALA A 54 14.63 -20.24 -12.45
N PRO A 55 15.32 -19.39 -13.26
CA PRO A 55 16.01 -19.80 -14.46
C PRO A 55 17.07 -20.85 -14.18
N GLU A 56 17.38 -21.72 -15.17
CA GLU A 56 18.33 -22.82 -15.00
C GLU A 56 19.75 -22.35 -14.67
N ASP A 57 20.12 -21.16 -15.11
CA ASP A 57 21.42 -20.52 -14.90
C ASP A 57 21.46 -19.62 -13.64
N SER A 58 20.41 -19.63 -12.82
CA SER A 58 20.36 -18.81 -11.61
C SER A 58 21.32 -19.32 -10.52
N ALA A 59 21.91 -18.38 -9.78
CA ALA A 59 22.72 -18.71 -8.61
C ALA A 59 21.88 -19.41 -7.51
N LEU A 60 20.59 -19.14 -7.46
CA LEU A 60 19.67 -19.81 -6.54
C LEU A 60 19.55 -21.31 -6.82
N LEU A 61 19.39 -21.71 -8.09
CA LEU A 61 19.38 -23.13 -8.45
C LEU A 61 20.75 -23.80 -8.19
N ALA A 62 21.85 -23.12 -8.49
CA ALA A 62 23.17 -23.59 -8.15
C ALA A 62 23.32 -23.80 -6.62
N ALA A 63 22.84 -22.87 -5.80
CA ALA A 63 22.80 -23.00 -4.35
C ALA A 63 21.93 -24.19 -3.88
N ALA A 64 20.79 -24.43 -4.54
CA ALA A 64 19.93 -25.58 -4.24
C ALA A 64 20.65 -26.92 -4.53
N VAL A 65 21.36 -27.00 -5.65
CA VAL A 65 22.17 -28.21 -6.01
C VAL A 65 23.31 -28.43 -5.01
N CYS A 66 23.96 -27.36 -4.55
CA CYS A 66 25.07 -27.43 -3.59
C CYS A 66 24.60 -27.64 -2.14
N SER A 67 23.35 -27.38 -1.82
CA SER A 67 22.80 -27.59 -0.49
C SER A 67 22.68 -29.08 -0.17
N PRO A 68 23.08 -29.53 1.04
CA PRO A 68 23.04 -30.96 1.41
C PRO A 68 21.67 -31.62 1.31
N ARG A 69 20.58 -30.82 1.37
CA ARG A 69 19.19 -31.27 1.24
C ARG A 69 18.48 -30.69 0.04
N GLY A 70 19.13 -29.92 -0.81
CA GLY A 70 18.46 -29.14 -1.86
C GLY A 70 17.62 -27.97 -1.32
N GLU A 71 17.81 -27.59 -0.05
CA GLU A 71 17.01 -26.61 0.67
C GLU A 71 17.84 -25.36 1.04
N PRO A 72 18.15 -24.47 0.09
CA PRO A 72 18.93 -23.28 0.38
C PRO A 72 18.14 -22.31 1.26
N SER A 73 18.77 -21.81 2.31
CA SER A 73 18.23 -20.71 3.12
C SER A 73 18.29 -19.40 2.34
N ALA A 74 17.25 -18.60 2.47
CA ALA A 74 17.16 -17.33 1.75
C ALA A 74 16.32 -16.28 2.49
N VAL A 75 16.47 -15.03 2.02
CA VAL A 75 15.56 -13.93 2.34
C VAL A 75 14.97 -13.43 1.03
N LEU A 76 13.65 -13.41 0.96
CA LEU A 76 12.90 -12.80 -0.13
C LEU A 76 12.54 -11.37 0.25
N GLU A 77 12.72 -10.43 -0.67
CA GLU A 77 12.31 -9.04 -0.52
C GLU A 77 11.30 -8.67 -1.61
N PHE A 78 10.15 -8.16 -1.19
CA PHE A 78 9.12 -7.60 -2.04
C PHE A 78 8.97 -6.13 -1.74
N ALA A 79 8.78 -5.31 -2.77
CA ALA A 79 8.55 -3.88 -2.64
C ALA A 79 7.14 -3.52 -3.11
N ASP A 80 6.40 -2.81 -2.27
CA ASP A 80 5.17 -2.15 -2.62
C ASP A 80 5.49 -0.78 -3.23
N VAL A 81 5.20 -0.61 -4.51
CA VAL A 81 5.58 0.58 -5.29
C VAL A 81 4.33 1.29 -5.77
N ALA A 82 4.16 2.56 -5.38
CA ALA A 82 3.07 3.40 -5.87
C ALA A 82 3.03 3.45 -7.40
N PRO A 83 1.87 3.25 -8.03
CA PRO A 83 1.72 3.27 -9.49
C PRO A 83 1.81 4.68 -10.08
N VAL A 84 1.56 5.70 -9.26
CA VAL A 84 1.56 7.11 -9.65
C VAL A 84 2.94 7.76 -9.50
N PRO A 85 3.26 8.82 -10.27
CA PRO A 85 4.55 9.49 -10.23
C PRO A 85 4.68 10.43 -9.02
N VAL A 86 5.01 9.87 -7.86
CA VAL A 86 5.26 10.58 -6.60
C VAL A 86 6.71 10.42 -6.15
N ARG A 87 7.19 11.33 -5.31
CA ARG A 87 8.49 11.15 -4.64
C ARG A 87 8.41 9.99 -3.65
N ASN A 88 9.50 9.20 -3.56
CA ASN A 88 9.58 8.04 -2.66
C ASN A 88 8.44 7.05 -2.91
N ARG A 89 8.40 6.47 -4.11
CA ARG A 89 7.34 5.56 -4.56
C ARG A 89 7.22 4.28 -3.74
N ILE A 90 8.27 3.86 -3.02
CA ILE A 90 8.22 2.66 -2.18
C ILE A 90 7.38 2.97 -0.94
N ARG A 91 6.21 2.35 -0.85
CA ARG A 91 5.24 2.50 0.24
C ARG A 91 5.50 1.51 1.38
N ALA A 92 5.90 0.29 1.00
CA ALA A 92 6.26 -0.74 1.97
C ALA A 92 7.33 -1.68 1.39
N ARG A 93 7.98 -2.43 2.29
CA ARG A 93 8.85 -3.56 1.97
C ARG A 93 8.47 -4.74 2.84
N LEU A 94 8.35 -5.89 2.24
CA LEU A 94 8.10 -7.14 2.92
C LEU A 94 9.33 -8.03 2.75
N TRP A 95 9.86 -8.53 3.87
CA TRP A 95 10.91 -9.54 3.90
C TRP A 95 10.37 -10.83 4.47
N LEU A 96 10.61 -11.92 3.75
CA LEU A 96 10.32 -13.28 4.22
C LEU A 96 11.68 -13.99 4.36
N ALA A 97 12.00 -14.46 5.56
CA ALA A 97 13.17 -15.30 5.80
C ALA A 97 12.72 -16.76 5.95
N GLY A 98 13.53 -17.69 5.43
CA GLY A 98 13.23 -19.11 5.43
C GLY A 98 14.14 -19.91 4.53
N TRP A 99 13.62 -20.94 3.90
CA TRP A 99 14.35 -21.78 2.95
C TRP A 99 13.45 -22.23 1.80
N PHE A 100 14.07 -22.57 0.69
CA PHE A 100 13.38 -23.17 -0.45
C PHE A 100 13.33 -24.69 -0.34
N VAL A 101 12.24 -25.27 -0.85
CA VAL A 101 12.05 -26.70 -1.02
C VAL A 101 11.66 -26.95 -2.47
N PRO A 102 12.31 -27.87 -3.20
CA PRO A 102 11.90 -28.25 -4.56
C PRO A 102 10.47 -28.78 -4.56
N GLU A 103 9.61 -28.27 -5.46
CA GLU A 103 8.21 -28.67 -5.61
C GLU A 103 7.78 -28.48 -7.08
N ASP A 104 7.48 -29.59 -7.76
CA ASP A 104 6.86 -29.63 -9.11
C ASP A 104 7.48 -28.66 -10.15
N GLY A 105 8.82 -28.65 -10.27
CA GLY A 105 9.54 -27.78 -11.22
C GLY A 105 9.64 -26.30 -10.80
N ALA A 106 9.32 -25.99 -9.56
CA ALA A 106 9.49 -24.70 -8.91
C ALA A 106 10.22 -24.87 -7.57
N LEU A 107 10.54 -23.78 -6.94
CA LEU A 107 11.04 -23.71 -5.57
C LEU A 107 9.94 -23.13 -4.67
N SER A 108 9.44 -23.92 -3.73
CA SER A 108 8.46 -23.50 -2.74
C SER A 108 9.17 -22.91 -1.53
N PHE A 109 8.82 -21.68 -1.13
CA PHE A 109 9.46 -21.01 -0.01
C PHE A 109 8.76 -21.33 1.32
N ARG A 110 9.50 -21.84 2.28
CA ARG A 110 9.03 -22.11 3.64
C ARG A 110 9.44 -20.96 4.54
N THR A 111 8.48 -20.06 4.80
CA THR A 111 8.70 -18.87 5.61
C THR A 111 8.77 -19.23 7.09
N THR A 112 9.80 -18.72 7.78
CA THR A 112 9.95 -18.81 9.25
C THR A 112 9.84 -17.47 9.93
N ARG A 113 9.97 -16.39 9.18
CA ARG A 113 9.81 -15.03 9.68
C ARG A 113 9.33 -14.11 8.58
N ALA A 114 8.33 -13.30 8.88
CA ALA A 114 7.84 -12.25 8.00
C ALA A 114 7.99 -10.89 8.69
N VAL A 115 8.50 -9.89 7.95
CA VAL A 115 8.71 -8.52 8.46
C VAL A 115 8.20 -7.53 7.43
N LEU A 116 7.27 -6.70 7.83
CA LEU A 116 6.71 -5.62 7.01
C LEU A 116 7.20 -4.27 7.53
N ARG A 117 7.89 -3.51 6.68
CA ARG A 117 8.24 -2.11 6.94
C ARG A 117 7.35 -1.20 6.12
N ARG A 118 6.68 -0.27 6.79
CA ARG A 118 5.81 0.75 6.17
C ARG A 118 5.99 2.10 6.87
N PRO A 119 5.41 3.21 6.37
CA PRO A 119 5.35 4.45 7.12
C PRO A 119 4.75 4.18 8.52
N GLY A 120 5.41 4.66 9.55
CA GLY A 120 5.03 4.36 10.95
C GLY A 120 5.82 3.25 11.62
N GLY A 121 6.64 2.46 10.88
CA GLY A 121 7.57 1.52 11.52
C GLY A 121 7.72 0.17 10.84
N THR A 122 8.42 -0.70 11.54
CA THR A 122 8.68 -2.09 11.14
C THR A 122 7.88 -3.02 12.05
N LEU A 123 7.15 -3.94 11.48
CA LEU A 123 6.29 -4.90 12.16
C LEU A 123 6.75 -6.32 11.83
N VAL A 124 6.79 -7.18 12.84
CA VAL A 124 6.87 -8.63 12.62
C VAL A 124 5.44 -9.10 12.36
N VAL A 125 5.24 -9.80 11.25
CA VAL A 125 3.95 -10.36 10.88
C VAL A 125 3.89 -11.79 11.42
N ASP A 126 2.85 -12.11 12.17
CA ASP A 126 2.61 -13.47 12.63
C ASP A 126 2.34 -14.39 11.43
N LEU A 127 2.90 -15.60 11.45
CA LEU A 127 2.83 -16.50 10.30
C LEU A 127 1.46 -17.17 10.15
N ASP A 128 0.78 -17.44 11.25
CA ASP A 128 -0.57 -18.00 11.23
C ASP A 128 -1.55 -16.93 10.72
N GLU A 129 -1.41 -15.69 11.22
CA GLU A 129 -2.17 -14.55 10.66
C GLU A 129 -1.88 -14.33 9.18
N LEU A 130 -0.61 -14.45 8.75
CA LEU A 130 -0.24 -14.31 7.34
C LEU A 130 -0.88 -15.40 6.47
N ALA A 131 -0.94 -16.63 6.94
CA ALA A 131 -1.55 -17.76 6.23
C ALA A 131 -3.08 -17.59 6.09
N ASP A 132 -3.73 -17.11 7.16
CA ASP A 132 -5.18 -16.94 7.21
C ASP A 132 -5.66 -15.66 6.49
N ALA A 133 -4.83 -14.64 6.43
CA ALA A 133 -5.17 -13.37 5.80
C ALA A 133 -5.42 -13.52 4.29
N ARG A 134 -6.25 -12.64 3.77
CA ARG A 134 -6.45 -12.44 2.32
C ARG A 134 -5.87 -11.09 1.91
N PRO A 135 -5.44 -10.94 0.64
CA PRO A 135 -5.15 -9.61 0.10
C PRO A 135 -6.37 -8.70 0.22
N ASP A 136 -6.12 -7.40 0.33
CA ASP A 136 -7.18 -6.40 0.17
C ASP A 136 -7.95 -6.66 -1.15
N PRO A 137 -9.29 -6.64 -1.14
CA PRO A 137 -10.08 -6.94 -2.33
C PRO A 137 -9.83 -5.96 -3.49
N LEU A 138 -9.31 -4.77 -3.19
CA LEU A 138 -8.98 -3.74 -4.19
C LEU A 138 -7.53 -3.82 -4.68
N ALA A 139 -6.67 -4.65 -4.07
CA ALA A 139 -5.23 -4.65 -4.32
C ALA A 139 -4.86 -4.78 -5.80
N LEU A 140 -5.52 -5.68 -6.53
CA LEU A 140 -5.25 -5.88 -7.97
C LEU A 140 -5.78 -4.74 -8.85
N ALA A 141 -6.81 -4.02 -8.39
CA ALA A 141 -7.39 -2.89 -9.12
C ALA A 141 -6.73 -1.56 -8.75
N GLU A 142 -6.01 -1.48 -7.64
CA GLU A 142 -5.46 -0.25 -7.06
C GLU A 142 -4.66 0.57 -8.08
N ALA A 143 -3.78 -0.08 -8.84
CA ALA A 143 -2.93 0.61 -9.80
C ALA A 143 -3.74 1.36 -10.86
N HIS A 144 -4.76 0.72 -11.41
CA HIS A 144 -5.66 1.33 -12.38
C HIS A 144 -6.47 2.47 -11.76
N LEU A 145 -7.03 2.25 -10.56
CA LEU A 145 -7.85 3.22 -9.85
C LEU A 145 -7.07 4.49 -9.51
N LEU A 146 -5.85 4.36 -8.99
CA LEU A 146 -5.01 5.52 -8.63
C LEU A 146 -4.54 6.28 -9.86
N THR A 147 -4.15 5.58 -10.93
CA THR A 147 -3.73 6.21 -12.18
C THR A 147 -4.89 6.96 -12.82
N HIS A 148 -6.07 6.34 -12.88
CA HIS A 148 -7.28 6.98 -13.38
C HIS A 148 -7.66 8.22 -12.55
N LEU A 149 -7.61 8.12 -11.22
CA LEU A 149 -7.91 9.26 -10.34
C LEU A 149 -6.91 10.41 -10.56
N ALA A 150 -5.63 10.09 -10.69
CA ALA A 150 -4.59 11.11 -10.87
C ALA A 150 -4.67 11.83 -12.23
N ASP A 151 -4.96 11.08 -13.30
CA ASP A 151 -4.90 11.56 -14.67
C ASP A 151 -6.24 12.17 -15.14
N ALA A 152 -7.37 11.53 -14.79
CA ALA A 152 -8.68 11.92 -15.28
C ALA A 152 -9.46 12.83 -14.30
N HIS A 153 -9.12 12.83 -13.00
CA HIS A 153 -9.89 13.50 -11.95
C HIS A 153 -9.04 14.37 -11.02
N PRO A 154 -8.19 15.30 -11.53
CA PRO A 154 -7.37 16.17 -10.68
C PRO A 154 -8.22 17.08 -9.76
N ASP A 155 -9.42 17.46 -10.19
CA ASP A 155 -10.40 18.20 -9.38
C ASP A 155 -10.90 17.42 -8.18
N ALA A 156 -11.05 16.09 -8.31
CA ALA A 156 -11.41 15.23 -7.18
C ALA A 156 -10.27 15.17 -6.17
N VAL A 157 -9.02 15.08 -6.60
CA VAL A 157 -7.84 15.13 -5.71
C VAL A 157 -7.77 16.47 -4.98
N GLU A 158 -8.02 17.59 -5.67
CA GLU A 158 -8.09 18.91 -5.05
C GLU A 158 -9.22 18.99 -4.00
N ARG A 159 -10.38 18.44 -4.30
CA ARG A 159 -11.50 18.39 -3.33
C ARG A 159 -11.14 17.53 -2.11
N LEU A 160 -10.57 16.34 -2.29
CA LEU A 160 -10.11 15.49 -1.18
C LEU A 160 -9.08 16.21 -0.29
N THR A 161 -8.21 17.04 -0.88
CA THR A 161 -7.22 17.84 -0.13
C THR A 161 -7.88 18.78 0.89
N ARG A 162 -9.12 19.19 0.69
CA ARG A 162 -9.88 20.04 1.64
C ARG A 162 -10.28 19.31 2.94
N LEU A 163 -10.22 17.98 2.94
CA LEU A 163 -10.43 17.15 4.13
C LEU A 163 -9.15 16.95 4.96
N VAL A 164 -8.02 17.36 4.42
CA VAL A 164 -6.72 17.25 5.11
C VAL A 164 -6.58 18.42 6.09
N GLU A 165 -6.10 18.10 7.30
CA GLU A 165 -5.81 19.12 8.30
C GLU A 165 -4.82 20.17 7.76
N PRO A 166 -5.07 21.49 7.96
CA PRO A 166 -4.26 22.56 7.40
C PRO A 166 -2.77 22.45 7.73
N ASP A 167 -2.44 22.03 8.94
CA ASP A 167 -1.04 21.85 9.39
C ASP A 167 -0.31 20.78 8.55
N SER A 168 -1.03 19.75 8.12
CA SER A 168 -0.48 18.70 7.24
C SER A 168 -0.21 19.20 5.83
N LEU A 169 -0.85 20.28 5.41
CA LEU A 169 -0.66 20.91 4.10
C LEU A 169 0.37 22.04 4.12
N HIS A 170 0.88 22.43 5.30
CA HIS A 170 1.84 23.51 5.39
C HIS A 170 3.08 23.27 4.52
N GLY A 171 3.41 24.22 3.62
CA GLY A 171 4.52 24.12 2.67
C GLY A 171 4.33 23.07 1.57
N ALA A 172 3.10 22.56 1.36
CA ALA A 172 2.79 21.65 0.26
C ALA A 172 2.97 22.33 -1.09
N VAL A 173 3.66 21.67 -2.01
CA VAL A 173 3.81 22.08 -3.39
C VAL A 173 2.97 21.23 -4.33
N ARG A 174 2.62 20.01 -3.90
CA ARG A 174 1.80 19.07 -4.68
C ARG A 174 1.12 18.07 -3.73
N VAL A 175 -0.12 17.70 -4.04
CA VAL A 175 -0.84 16.60 -3.39
C VAL A 175 -1.24 15.59 -4.46
N GLN A 176 -1.00 14.30 -4.21
CA GLN A 176 -1.27 13.22 -5.15
C GLN A 176 -1.90 12.03 -4.42
N PRO A 177 -2.77 11.25 -5.08
CA PRO A 177 -3.20 9.97 -4.52
C PRO A 177 -2.00 9.03 -4.47
N LEU A 178 -1.80 8.36 -3.33
CA LEU A 178 -0.66 7.46 -3.10
C LEU A 178 -1.08 6.00 -3.01
N ALA A 179 -2.16 5.73 -2.31
CA ALA A 179 -2.69 4.39 -2.05
C ALA A 179 -4.19 4.44 -1.87
N VAL A 180 -4.88 3.38 -2.26
CA VAL A 180 -6.28 3.14 -1.93
C VAL A 180 -6.45 1.67 -1.54
N ASP A 181 -7.14 1.44 -0.44
CA ASP A 181 -7.53 0.12 0.04
C ASP A 181 -8.99 0.15 0.49
N ARG A 182 -9.52 -0.97 0.93
CA ARG A 182 -10.92 -1.08 1.36
C ARG A 182 -11.32 -0.10 2.47
N HIS A 183 -10.37 0.43 3.24
CA HIS A 183 -10.63 1.28 4.40
C HIS A 183 -10.47 2.77 4.13
N GLY A 184 -9.85 3.18 3.01
CA GLY A 184 -9.65 4.60 2.72
C GLY A 184 -8.66 4.89 1.60
N ILE A 185 -8.46 6.18 1.34
CA ILE A 185 -7.46 6.68 0.41
C ILE A 185 -6.35 7.42 1.16
N THR A 186 -5.12 7.22 0.72
CA THR A 186 -3.95 7.95 1.24
C THR A 186 -3.48 8.95 0.20
N LEU A 187 -3.28 10.19 0.62
CA LEU A 187 -2.73 11.26 -0.18
C LEU A 187 -1.27 11.52 0.19
N ARG A 188 -0.39 11.65 -0.78
CA ARG A 188 1.00 12.12 -0.63
C ARG A 188 1.02 13.63 -0.71
N VAL A 189 1.49 14.28 0.34
CA VAL A 189 1.75 15.72 0.40
C VAL A 189 3.24 15.93 0.14
N GLU A 190 3.58 16.41 -1.04
CA GLU A 190 4.96 16.73 -1.41
C GLU A 190 5.30 18.17 -1.02
N ARG A 191 6.47 18.38 -0.44
CA ARG A 191 7.00 19.68 -0.04
C ARG A 191 8.31 19.95 -0.76
N VAL A 192 8.82 21.17 -0.69
CA VAL A 192 10.16 21.48 -1.22
C VAL A 192 11.21 20.54 -0.62
N ARG A 193 11.11 20.27 0.68
CA ARG A 193 11.96 19.29 1.38
C ARG A 193 11.07 18.20 2.00
N GLY A 194 11.20 16.97 1.46
CA GLY A 194 10.49 15.80 1.97
C GLY A 194 9.05 15.68 1.49
N ASN A 195 8.33 14.75 2.08
CA ASN A 195 6.92 14.47 1.86
C ASN A 195 6.28 13.96 3.16
N GLY A 196 4.96 13.92 3.18
CA GLY A 196 4.18 13.29 4.24
C GLY A 196 2.97 12.61 3.62
N ASP A 197 2.43 11.62 4.30
CA ASP A 197 1.25 10.89 3.88
C ASP A 197 0.09 11.19 4.82
N VAL A 198 -1.07 11.45 4.23
CA VAL A 198 -2.31 11.72 4.98
C VAL A 198 -3.37 10.73 4.52
N ARG A 199 -3.96 10.02 5.46
CA ARG A 199 -5.02 9.07 5.19
C ARG A 199 -6.40 9.69 5.43
N LEU A 200 -7.27 9.50 4.47
CA LEU A 200 -8.69 9.83 4.54
C LEU A 200 -9.47 8.51 4.63
N PRO A 201 -10.02 8.18 5.81
CA PRO A 201 -10.76 6.93 6.00
C PRO A 201 -12.12 6.97 5.32
N PHE A 202 -12.58 5.84 4.82
CA PHE A 202 -13.97 5.64 4.43
C PHE A 202 -14.84 5.44 5.69
N HIS A 203 -16.11 5.75 5.60
CA HIS A 203 -17.07 5.54 6.70
C HIS A 203 -17.40 4.05 6.93
N ALA A 204 -17.16 3.20 5.93
CA ALA A 204 -17.28 1.75 5.98
C ALA A 204 -16.30 1.14 4.96
N PRO A 205 -15.84 -0.09 5.14
CA PRO A 205 -15.01 -0.78 4.16
C PRO A 205 -15.69 -0.90 2.80
N ALA A 206 -14.89 -1.06 1.75
CA ALA A 206 -15.33 -1.36 0.39
C ALA A 206 -14.78 -2.74 -0.01
N ASP A 207 -15.65 -3.66 -0.38
CA ASP A 207 -15.26 -5.03 -0.74
C ASP A 207 -15.09 -5.22 -2.26
N ASP A 208 -15.45 -4.19 -3.04
CA ASP A 208 -15.25 -4.17 -4.49
C ASP A 208 -15.13 -2.72 -5.04
N VAL A 209 -14.89 -2.60 -6.35
CA VAL A 209 -14.72 -1.30 -7.03
C VAL A 209 -16.01 -0.48 -7.05
N SER A 210 -17.19 -1.12 -7.05
CA SER A 210 -18.47 -0.42 -7.02
C SER A 210 -18.68 0.25 -5.67
N GLU A 211 -18.48 -0.48 -4.59
CA GLU A 211 -18.53 0.05 -3.23
C GLU A 211 -17.46 1.14 -3.01
N LEU A 212 -16.24 0.93 -3.54
CA LEU A 212 -15.21 1.97 -3.50
C LEU A 212 -15.72 3.27 -4.14
N SER A 213 -16.39 3.19 -5.29
CA SER A 213 -16.93 4.37 -5.97
C SER A 213 -17.94 5.10 -5.11
N GLU A 214 -18.79 4.38 -4.40
CA GLU A 214 -19.75 4.96 -3.43
C GLU A 214 -19.02 5.63 -2.25
N ARG A 215 -18.00 4.99 -1.68
CA ARG A 215 -17.20 5.56 -0.57
C ARG A 215 -16.45 6.82 -1.00
N MET A 216 -15.87 6.80 -2.19
CA MET A 216 -15.21 7.98 -2.79
C MET A 216 -16.20 9.12 -3.02
N HIS A 217 -17.40 8.83 -3.54
CA HIS A 217 -18.43 9.83 -3.71
C HIS A 217 -18.86 10.47 -2.37
N ALA A 218 -19.00 9.67 -1.31
CA ALA A 218 -19.29 10.15 0.02
C ALA A 218 -18.20 11.08 0.56
N LEU A 219 -16.92 10.75 0.40
CA LEU A 219 -15.80 11.63 0.77
C LEU A 219 -15.81 12.93 -0.01
N LEU A 220 -16.05 12.89 -1.32
CA LEU A 220 -16.11 14.08 -2.16
C LEU A 220 -17.31 14.99 -1.80
N THR A 221 -18.42 14.42 -1.37
CA THR A 221 -19.58 15.16 -0.86
C THR A 221 -19.23 15.85 0.45
N GLN A 222 -18.60 15.14 1.39
CA GLN A 222 -18.12 15.71 2.65
C GLN A 222 -17.15 16.88 2.42
N ALA A 223 -16.21 16.73 1.47
CA ALA A 223 -15.28 17.80 1.10
C ALA A 223 -15.99 19.06 0.58
N THR A 224 -17.08 18.88 -0.14
CA THR A 224 -17.89 19.99 -0.65
C THR A 224 -18.63 20.73 0.46
N LEU A 225 -19.19 19.99 1.42
CA LEU A 225 -19.87 20.56 2.59
C LEU A 225 -18.89 21.32 3.51
N ALA A 226 -17.70 20.77 3.74
CA ALA A 226 -16.65 21.43 4.52
C ALA A 226 -16.25 22.79 3.92
N ALA A 227 -16.16 22.90 2.59
CA ALA A 227 -15.88 24.17 1.92
C ALA A 227 -16.97 25.22 2.09
N GLY A 228 -18.23 24.80 2.21
CA GLY A 228 -19.37 25.71 2.43
C GLY A 228 -19.39 26.37 3.82
N CYS A 229 -18.84 25.69 4.82
CA CYS A 229 -18.78 26.20 6.20
C CYS A 229 -17.69 27.26 6.43
N HIS A 230 -16.72 27.40 5.53
CA HIS A 230 -15.62 28.37 5.63
C HIS A 230 -15.87 29.66 4.86
N ARG A 231 -17.11 29.94 4.42
CA ARG A 231 -17.44 31.22 3.79
C ARG A 231 -17.47 32.31 4.86
N PRO A 232 -16.57 33.32 4.83
CA PRO A 232 -16.60 34.39 5.80
C PRO A 232 -17.93 35.15 5.68
N LEU A 233 -18.57 35.38 6.84
CA LEU A 233 -19.71 36.28 6.95
C LEU A 233 -19.32 37.62 6.32
N GLN A 234 -19.88 37.95 5.18
CA GLN A 234 -19.79 39.29 4.61
C GLN A 234 -20.28 40.26 5.68
N ARG A 235 -19.37 41.09 6.21
CA ARG A 235 -19.74 42.24 7.05
C ARG A 235 -20.73 43.05 6.23
N GLN A 236 -21.99 43.08 6.68
CA GLN A 236 -22.95 44.09 6.23
C GLN A 236 -22.37 45.45 6.57
N ARG A 237 -21.97 46.15 5.53
CA ARG A 237 -21.68 47.58 5.62
C ARG A 237 -23.02 48.28 5.93
N THR A 238 -23.21 48.61 7.18
CA THR A 238 -24.27 49.55 7.55
C THR A 238 -23.81 50.92 7.09
N ASP A 239 -24.29 51.33 5.93
CA ASP A 239 -24.34 52.75 5.59
C ASP A 239 -25.32 53.43 6.58
N ARG A 240 -24.73 54.18 7.51
CA ARG A 240 -25.44 55.24 8.20
C ARG A 240 -25.09 56.54 7.52
N GLU A 241 -25.94 56.96 6.62
CA GLU A 241 -26.10 58.38 6.28
C GLU A 241 -26.74 59.06 7.48
N GLY A 242 -26.22 60.27 7.82
CA GLY A 242 -26.75 61.18 8.80
C GLY A 242 -25.78 62.31 9.02
#